data_1d20e36d66171ff53bb5a6e44a447391
#
_entry.id   1d20e36d66171ff53bb5a6e44a447391
#
_cell.length_a   1.000
_cell.length_b   1.000
_cell.length_c   1.000
_cell.angle_alpha   90.00
_cell.angle_beta   90.00
_cell.angle_gamma   90.00
#
_symmetry.space_group_name_H-M   'P 1'
#
loop_
_entity.id
_entity.type
_entity.pdbx_description
1 polymer ?
#
loop_
_entity_poly.entity_id
_entity_poly.type
_entity_poly.pdbx_seq_one_letter_code
_entity_poly.pdbx_strand_id
1 'polypeptide(L)'
;LLASRLRENNQIIREGLSRRRILEKEATVDALTGLRNRRWLDENLTRLALRHQFSKKPFSVVMVDVDHFKNFNDQFGHSAGDQVLAAVGTLLARRLRPTDLVSRYGGEEFCIMLPETPLDGACIAAERIRRNIEDMPPLSHDGQSLPRVTASLGVACMDGDETGTDVLRRADEALYRAKTAGRNRVSV
;
A
#
# COMPACT_ATOMS: atom_id res chain seq x y z
N LEU A 1 33.81 -14.38 -36.51
CA LEU A 1 34.35 -14.60 -35.15
C LEU A 1 34.03 -13.45 -34.19
N LEU A 2 34.33 -12.18 -34.54
CA LEU A 2 34.07 -11.02 -33.65
C LEU A 2 32.59 -10.75 -33.47
N ALA A 3 31.80 -10.82 -34.54
CA ALA A 3 30.37 -10.58 -34.53
C ALA A 3 29.56 -11.68 -33.79
N SER A 4 30.06 -12.92 -33.73
CA SER A 4 29.42 -13.99 -32.95
C SER A 4 29.68 -13.82 -31.46
N ARG A 5 30.89 -13.46 -31.06
CA ARG A 5 31.24 -13.16 -29.66
C ARG A 5 30.49 -11.96 -29.12
N LEU A 6 30.31 -10.91 -29.95
CA LEU A 6 29.49 -9.74 -29.54
C LEU A 6 28.03 -10.09 -29.36
N ARG A 7 27.46 -10.96 -30.19
CA ARG A 7 26.07 -11.44 -30.02
C ARG A 7 25.90 -12.28 -28.75
N GLU A 8 26.83 -13.17 -28.48
CA GLU A 8 26.84 -14.04 -27.30
C GLU A 8 26.96 -13.21 -25.99
N ASN A 9 27.90 -12.25 -25.95
CA ASN A 9 28.02 -11.32 -24.82
C ASN A 9 26.76 -10.48 -24.61
N ASN A 10 26.15 -9.97 -25.68
CA ASN A 10 24.90 -9.20 -25.57
C ASN A 10 23.72 -10.07 -25.06
N GLN A 11 23.70 -11.35 -25.41
CA GLN A 11 22.67 -12.27 -24.91
C GLN A 11 22.85 -12.53 -23.41
N ILE A 12 24.08 -12.82 -22.96
CA ILE A 12 24.40 -13.02 -21.52
C ILE A 12 24.05 -11.78 -20.70
N ILE A 13 24.37 -10.59 -21.20
CA ILE A 13 24.02 -9.33 -20.52
C ILE A 13 22.50 -9.16 -20.41
N ARG A 14 21.75 -9.43 -21.49
CA ARG A 14 20.28 -9.36 -21.49
C ARG A 14 19.65 -10.35 -20.52
N GLU A 15 20.13 -11.58 -20.50
CA GLU A 15 19.66 -12.62 -19.59
C GLU A 15 19.96 -12.25 -18.13
N GLY A 16 21.18 -11.75 -17.85
CA GLY A 16 21.57 -11.25 -16.53
C GLY A 16 20.70 -10.07 -16.05
N LEU A 17 20.42 -9.10 -16.92
CA LEU A 17 19.55 -7.96 -16.61
C LEU A 17 18.09 -8.41 -16.41
N SER A 18 17.60 -9.36 -17.19
CA SER A 18 16.25 -9.90 -17.05
C SER A 18 16.09 -10.65 -15.73
N ARG A 19 17.05 -11.50 -15.38
CA ARG A 19 17.08 -12.23 -14.11
C ARG A 19 17.14 -11.29 -12.90
N ARG A 20 17.97 -10.25 -12.98
CA ARG A 20 18.06 -9.23 -11.94
C ARG A 20 16.72 -8.50 -11.75
N ARG A 21 16.04 -8.09 -12.83
CA ARG A 21 14.71 -7.45 -12.77
C ARG A 21 13.66 -8.36 -12.14
N ILE A 22 13.69 -9.66 -12.42
CA ILE A 22 12.76 -10.62 -11.79
C ILE A 22 13.04 -10.69 -10.30
N LEU A 23 14.29 -10.85 -9.89
CA LEU A 23 14.69 -10.89 -8.47
C LEU A 23 14.35 -9.59 -7.73
N GLU A 24 14.57 -8.44 -8.37
CA GLU A 24 14.20 -7.13 -7.80
C GLU A 24 12.67 -6.99 -7.66
N LYS A 25 11.90 -7.49 -8.63
CA LYS A 25 10.44 -7.51 -8.57
C LYS A 25 9.94 -8.42 -7.44
N GLU A 26 10.44 -9.63 -7.36
CA GLU A 26 10.11 -10.58 -6.27
C GLU A 26 10.48 -10.02 -4.89
N ALA A 27 11.59 -9.28 -4.80
CA ALA A 27 12.04 -8.66 -3.56
C ALA A 27 11.23 -7.42 -3.12
N THR A 28 10.44 -6.79 -4.01
CA THR A 28 9.79 -5.50 -3.76
C THR A 28 8.28 -5.48 -3.98
N VAL A 29 7.69 -6.60 -4.43
CA VAL A 29 6.25 -6.73 -4.71
C VAL A 29 5.65 -7.79 -3.78
N ASP A 30 4.44 -7.54 -3.28
CA ASP A 30 3.63 -8.50 -2.55
C ASP A 30 2.93 -9.43 -3.54
N ALA A 31 3.14 -10.72 -3.41
CA ALA A 31 2.67 -11.73 -4.37
C ALA A 31 1.13 -11.85 -4.41
N LEU A 32 0.44 -11.57 -3.29
CA LEU A 32 -1.01 -11.70 -3.21
C LEU A 32 -1.72 -10.51 -3.87
N THR A 33 -1.28 -9.31 -3.55
CA THR A 33 -1.98 -8.07 -3.96
C THR A 33 -1.41 -7.42 -5.22
N GLY A 34 -0.18 -7.79 -5.61
CA GLY A 34 0.55 -7.15 -6.69
C GLY A 34 1.04 -5.73 -6.37
N LEU A 35 0.77 -5.24 -5.17
CA LEU A 35 1.27 -3.96 -4.68
C LEU A 35 2.74 -4.05 -4.29
N ARG A 36 3.34 -2.91 -3.97
CA ARG A 36 4.66 -2.91 -3.33
C ARG A 36 4.57 -3.55 -1.95
N ASN A 37 5.66 -4.16 -1.49
CA ASN A 37 5.74 -4.75 -0.17
C ASN A 37 6.35 -3.77 0.86
N ARG A 38 6.39 -4.19 2.13
CA ARG A 38 6.93 -3.41 3.24
C ARG A 38 8.39 -2.98 3.03
N ARG A 39 9.24 -3.87 2.51
CA ARG A 39 10.65 -3.53 2.26
C ARG A 39 10.78 -2.34 1.31
N TRP A 40 10.03 -2.37 0.21
CA TRP A 40 10.00 -1.26 -0.73
C TRP A 40 9.46 0.04 -0.11
N LEU A 41 8.44 -0.09 0.77
CA LEU A 41 7.89 1.04 1.52
C LEU A 41 8.97 1.73 2.34
N ASP A 42 9.70 0.99 3.17
CA ASP A 42 10.70 1.52 4.10
C ASP A 42 11.80 2.30 3.36
N GLU A 43 12.27 1.75 2.22
CA GLU A 43 13.26 2.42 1.35
C GLU A 43 12.72 3.73 0.75
N ASN A 44 11.46 3.75 0.30
CA ASN A 44 10.85 4.92 -0.33
C ASN A 44 10.36 5.95 0.68
N LEU A 45 9.91 5.53 1.84
CA LEU A 45 9.49 6.42 2.93
C LEU A 45 10.64 7.33 3.37
N THR A 46 11.83 6.76 3.59
CA THR A 46 13.04 7.52 3.92
C THR A 46 13.37 8.54 2.82
N ARG A 47 13.31 8.13 1.56
CA ARG A 47 13.60 9.00 0.41
C ARG A 47 12.62 10.17 0.29
N LEU A 48 11.32 9.91 0.51
CA LEU A 48 10.29 10.95 0.47
C LEU A 48 10.38 11.91 1.64
N ALA A 49 10.69 11.42 2.84
CA ALA A 49 10.94 12.26 4.00
C ALA A 49 12.10 13.23 3.76
N LEU A 50 13.23 12.72 3.25
CA LEU A 50 14.35 13.59 2.87
C LEU A 50 13.95 14.62 1.80
N ARG A 51 13.20 14.20 0.77
CA ARG A 51 12.70 15.12 -0.26
C ARG A 51 11.82 16.21 0.32
N HIS A 52 10.93 15.90 1.29
CA HIS A 52 10.13 16.88 2.01
C HIS A 52 11.00 17.89 2.74
N GLN A 53 11.99 17.44 3.49
CA GLN A 53 12.91 18.30 4.24
C GLN A 53 13.62 19.31 3.33
N PHE A 54 14.05 18.90 2.13
CA PHE A 54 14.71 19.78 1.18
C PHE A 54 13.75 20.69 0.41
N SER A 55 12.64 20.17 -0.08
CA SER A 55 11.72 20.91 -0.95
C SER A 55 10.70 21.73 -0.18
N LYS A 56 10.50 21.43 1.11
CA LYS A 56 9.44 21.97 1.97
C LYS A 56 8.02 21.74 1.43
N LYS A 57 7.86 20.81 0.47
CA LYS A 57 6.55 20.42 -0.03
C LYS A 57 5.90 19.42 0.92
N PRO A 58 4.59 19.50 1.18
CA PRO A 58 3.91 18.60 2.12
C PRO A 58 4.05 17.13 1.71
N PHE A 59 4.11 16.25 2.71
CA PHE A 59 4.15 14.81 2.51
C PHE A 59 3.28 14.14 3.56
N SER A 60 2.32 13.35 3.13
CA SER A 60 1.40 12.66 4.04
C SER A 60 1.48 11.14 3.87
N VAL A 61 1.16 10.45 4.96
CA VAL A 61 1.08 8.98 5.05
C VAL A 61 -0.31 8.59 5.53
N VAL A 62 -0.88 7.56 4.91
CA VAL A 62 -2.14 6.96 5.33
C VAL A 62 -1.91 5.47 5.61
N MET A 63 -2.17 5.06 6.85
CA MET A 63 -2.26 3.65 7.21
C MET A 63 -3.70 3.17 7.05
N VAL A 64 -3.89 2.02 6.46
CA VAL A 64 -5.19 1.41 6.16
C VAL A 64 -5.20 0.00 6.73
N ASP A 65 -6.28 -0.41 7.39
CA ASP A 65 -6.46 -1.75 7.91
C ASP A 65 -7.88 -2.23 7.64
N VAL A 66 -8.02 -3.46 7.14
CA VAL A 66 -9.33 -4.05 6.84
C VAL A 66 -10.00 -4.47 8.14
N ASP A 67 -11.15 -3.88 8.43
CA ASP A 67 -11.86 -4.07 9.69
C ASP A 67 -12.33 -5.52 9.86
N HIS A 68 -12.12 -6.05 11.08
CA HIS A 68 -12.56 -7.39 11.47
C HIS A 68 -12.04 -8.54 10.59
N PHE A 69 -10.89 -8.35 9.92
CA PHE A 69 -10.37 -9.30 8.94
C PHE A 69 -10.08 -10.69 9.54
N LYS A 70 -9.62 -10.76 10.80
CA LYS A 70 -9.45 -12.03 11.49
C LYS A 70 -10.79 -12.79 11.59
N ASN A 71 -11.86 -12.11 12.05
CA ASN A 71 -13.18 -12.73 12.15
C ASN A 71 -13.71 -13.18 10.78
N PHE A 72 -13.43 -12.42 9.74
CA PHE A 72 -13.74 -12.79 8.36
C PHE A 72 -13.03 -14.10 7.96
N ASN A 73 -11.73 -14.22 8.22
CA ASN A 73 -10.98 -15.44 7.94
C ASN A 73 -11.48 -16.64 8.76
N ASP A 74 -11.80 -16.42 10.03
CA ASP A 74 -12.31 -17.48 10.91
C ASP A 74 -13.66 -18.04 10.40
N GLN A 75 -14.48 -17.20 9.74
CA GLN A 75 -15.80 -17.58 9.22
C GLN A 75 -15.76 -18.13 7.79
N PHE A 76 -14.95 -17.53 6.89
CA PHE A 76 -14.98 -17.81 5.44
C PHE A 76 -13.70 -18.49 4.92
N GLY A 77 -12.71 -18.66 5.79
CA GLY A 77 -11.42 -19.24 5.44
C GLY A 77 -10.42 -18.26 4.85
N HIS A 78 -9.14 -18.61 4.95
CA HIS A 78 -8.03 -17.77 4.48
C HIS A 78 -8.07 -17.50 2.98
N SER A 79 -8.54 -18.47 2.17
CA SER A 79 -8.63 -18.28 0.71
C SER A 79 -9.64 -17.17 0.33
N ALA A 80 -10.77 -17.08 1.05
CA ALA A 80 -11.73 -15.98 0.90
C ALA A 80 -11.13 -14.64 1.36
N GLY A 81 -10.38 -14.65 2.46
CA GLY A 81 -9.64 -13.47 2.94
C GLY A 81 -8.60 -12.98 1.93
N ASP A 82 -7.86 -13.89 1.31
CA ASP A 82 -6.90 -13.56 0.27
C ASP A 82 -7.57 -12.88 -0.94
N GLN A 83 -8.74 -13.32 -1.34
CA GLN A 83 -9.53 -12.66 -2.39
C GLN A 83 -9.93 -11.22 -1.99
N VAL A 84 -10.34 -11.01 -0.74
CA VAL A 84 -10.67 -9.67 -0.22
C VAL A 84 -9.43 -8.77 -0.28
N LEU A 85 -8.29 -9.24 0.20
CA LEU A 85 -7.05 -8.44 0.20
C LEU A 85 -6.59 -8.12 -1.22
N ALA A 86 -6.68 -9.07 -2.15
CA ALA A 86 -6.35 -8.84 -3.57
C ALA A 86 -7.29 -7.81 -4.20
N ALA A 87 -8.59 -7.86 -3.89
CA ALA A 87 -9.58 -6.89 -4.36
C ALA A 87 -9.32 -5.49 -3.80
N VAL A 88 -9.05 -5.37 -2.48
CA VAL A 88 -8.66 -4.10 -1.84
C VAL A 88 -7.38 -3.56 -2.47
N GLY A 89 -6.36 -4.38 -2.66
CA GLY A 89 -5.11 -3.97 -3.32
C GLY A 89 -5.34 -3.43 -4.74
N THR A 90 -6.17 -4.12 -5.52
CA THR A 90 -6.55 -3.68 -6.87
C THR A 90 -7.30 -2.34 -6.85
N LEU A 91 -8.22 -2.17 -5.91
CA LEU A 91 -8.95 -0.93 -5.71
C LEU A 91 -8.01 0.23 -5.38
N LEU A 92 -7.11 0.04 -4.41
CA LEU A 92 -6.12 1.04 -4.03
C LEU A 92 -5.26 1.46 -5.21
N ALA A 93 -4.71 0.49 -5.97
CA ALA A 93 -3.90 0.77 -7.15
C ALA A 93 -4.62 1.61 -8.21
N ARG A 94 -5.93 1.41 -8.38
CA ARG A 94 -6.74 2.10 -9.41
C ARG A 94 -7.25 3.48 -8.97
N ARG A 95 -7.37 3.74 -7.68
CA ARG A 95 -7.98 4.98 -7.14
C ARG A 95 -6.99 6.04 -6.73
N LEU A 96 -5.72 5.70 -6.69
CA LEU A 96 -4.62 6.60 -6.39
C LEU A 96 -4.10 7.30 -7.65
N ARG A 97 -3.45 8.45 -7.46
CA ARG A 97 -2.79 9.19 -8.55
C ARG A 97 -1.51 8.45 -8.95
N PRO A 98 -0.99 8.66 -10.17
CA PRO A 98 0.29 8.07 -10.59
C PRO A 98 1.49 8.45 -9.70
N THR A 99 1.40 9.56 -8.99
CA THR A 99 2.42 10.06 -8.05
C THR A 99 2.30 9.46 -6.65
N ASP A 100 1.14 8.91 -6.31
CA ASP A 100 0.89 8.31 -5.01
C ASP A 100 1.48 6.90 -4.99
N LEU A 101 1.98 6.50 -3.85
CA LEU A 101 2.64 5.21 -3.69
C LEU A 101 1.86 4.37 -2.70
N VAL A 102 1.63 3.11 -3.03
CA VAL A 102 0.88 2.18 -2.19
C VAL A 102 1.63 0.87 -2.01
N SER A 103 1.57 0.35 -0.80
CA SER A 103 2.19 -0.93 -0.43
C SER A 103 1.28 -1.72 0.51
N ARG A 104 1.44 -3.04 0.49
CA ARG A 104 0.96 -3.89 1.57
C ARG A 104 1.98 -3.85 2.69
N TYR A 105 1.57 -3.36 3.86
CA TYR A 105 2.44 -3.17 5.01
C TYR A 105 2.62 -4.46 5.82
N GLY A 106 1.54 -5.22 5.99
CA GLY A 106 1.51 -6.48 6.72
C GLY A 106 0.22 -7.23 6.41
N GLY A 107 -0.12 -8.27 7.12
CA GLY A 107 -1.30 -9.11 6.96
C GLY A 107 -2.49 -8.47 6.22
N GLU A 108 -3.27 -7.68 6.92
CA GLU A 108 -4.45 -6.94 6.42
C GLU A 108 -4.23 -5.42 6.30
N GLU A 109 -2.97 -4.97 6.44
CA GLU A 109 -2.60 -3.57 6.49
C GLU A 109 -1.95 -3.09 5.20
N PHE A 110 -2.32 -1.87 4.80
CA PHE A 110 -1.76 -1.17 3.64
C PHE A 110 -1.24 0.19 4.07
N CYS A 111 -0.21 0.68 3.38
CA CYS A 111 0.32 2.02 3.58
C CYS A 111 0.32 2.79 2.26
N ILE A 112 -0.17 4.03 2.31
CA ILE A 112 -0.21 4.93 1.17
C ILE A 112 0.65 6.14 1.50
N MET A 113 1.54 6.48 0.61
CA MET A 113 2.37 7.67 0.68
C MET A 113 1.90 8.67 -0.36
N LEU A 114 1.60 9.88 0.09
CA LEU A 114 1.03 10.97 -0.70
C LEU A 114 2.04 12.12 -0.82
N PRO A 115 2.92 12.11 -1.82
CA PRO A 115 3.84 13.22 -2.05
C PRO A 115 3.08 14.51 -2.38
N GLU A 116 3.64 15.65 -1.95
CA GLU A 116 3.12 17.00 -2.23
C GLU A 116 1.63 17.17 -1.84
N THR A 117 1.21 16.45 -0.78
CA THR A 117 -0.18 16.44 -0.31
C THR A 117 -0.24 16.84 1.17
N PRO A 118 -0.88 17.99 1.50
CA PRO A 118 -1.06 18.42 2.88
C PRO A 118 -2.12 17.56 3.59
N LEU A 119 -2.21 17.71 4.92
CA LEU A 119 -3.08 16.92 5.78
C LEU A 119 -4.54 16.90 5.30
N ASP A 120 -5.11 18.05 4.99
CA ASP A 120 -6.51 18.15 4.51
C ASP A 120 -6.73 17.36 3.21
N GLY A 121 -5.79 17.49 2.27
CA GLY A 121 -5.82 16.72 1.03
C GLY A 121 -5.67 15.23 1.25
N ALA A 122 -4.86 14.82 2.23
CA ALA A 122 -4.69 13.41 2.61
C ALA A 122 -5.95 12.86 3.28
N CYS A 123 -6.63 13.63 4.13
CA CYS A 123 -7.90 13.27 4.75
C CYS A 123 -9.00 13.06 3.70
N ILE A 124 -9.10 13.95 2.70
CA ILE A 124 -10.04 13.81 1.58
C ILE A 124 -9.74 12.54 0.78
N ALA A 125 -8.47 12.26 0.49
CA ALA A 125 -8.07 11.06 -0.21
C ALA A 125 -8.38 9.79 0.60
N ALA A 126 -8.09 9.80 1.90
CA ALA A 126 -8.36 8.69 2.82
C ALA A 126 -9.87 8.41 2.91
N GLU A 127 -10.71 9.42 3.08
CA GLU A 127 -12.16 9.24 3.14
C GLU A 127 -12.74 8.70 1.82
N ARG A 128 -12.23 9.15 0.69
CA ARG A 128 -12.59 8.58 -0.62
C ARG A 128 -12.21 7.10 -0.72
N ILE A 129 -11.03 6.72 -0.24
CA ILE A 129 -10.58 5.32 -0.20
C ILE A 129 -11.47 4.49 0.71
N ARG A 130 -11.75 4.97 1.92
CA ARG A 130 -12.64 4.32 2.88
C ARG A 130 -13.99 3.97 2.24
N ARG A 131 -14.65 4.98 1.63
CA ARG A 131 -15.94 4.78 0.94
C ARG A 131 -15.84 3.80 -0.21
N ASN A 132 -14.79 3.88 -1.03
CA ASN A 132 -14.60 2.95 -2.13
C ASN A 132 -14.43 1.49 -1.65
N ILE A 133 -13.82 1.25 -0.48
CA ILE A 133 -13.72 -0.09 0.12
C ILE A 133 -15.11 -0.53 0.63
N GLU A 134 -15.82 0.34 1.36
CA GLU A 134 -17.17 0.07 1.85
C GLU A 134 -18.17 -0.24 0.72
N ASP A 135 -18.06 0.50 -0.39
CA ASP A 135 -18.93 0.35 -1.59
C ASP A 135 -18.44 -0.71 -2.57
N MET A 136 -17.40 -1.46 -2.23
CA MET A 136 -16.89 -2.52 -3.10
C MET A 136 -18.01 -3.54 -3.42
N PRO A 137 -18.14 -3.96 -4.70
CA PRO A 137 -19.10 -5.01 -5.04
C PRO A 137 -18.86 -6.27 -4.20
N PRO A 138 -19.91 -6.99 -3.80
CA PRO A 138 -19.75 -8.26 -3.12
C PRO A 138 -18.88 -9.22 -3.94
N LEU A 139 -17.91 -9.84 -3.30
CA LEU A 139 -17.09 -10.87 -3.90
C LEU A 139 -17.81 -12.22 -3.81
N SER A 140 -17.45 -13.16 -4.69
CA SER A 140 -17.96 -14.52 -4.64
C SER A 140 -16.81 -15.49 -4.44
N HIS A 141 -16.96 -16.44 -3.51
CA HIS A 141 -16.01 -17.50 -3.24
C HIS A 141 -16.76 -18.83 -3.15
N ASP A 142 -16.34 -19.82 -3.91
CA ASP A 142 -16.97 -21.15 -3.98
C ASP A 142 -18.51 -21.10 -4.19
N GLY A 143 -18.97 -20.15 -5.02
CA GLY A 143 -20.39 -19.96 -5.33
C GLY A 143 -21.18 -19.23 -4.23
N GLN A 144 -20.56 -18.83 -3.13
CA GLN A 144 -21.18 -18.04 -2.06
C GLN A 144 -20.79 -16.57 -2.18
N SER A 145 -21.77 -15.68 -1.93
CA SER A 145 -21.49 -14.25 -1.83
C SER A 145 -20.82 -13.94 -0.50
N LEU A 146 -19.67 -13.29 -0.56
CA LEU A 146 -18.96 -12.83 0.63
C LEU A 146 -19.55 -11.52 1.16
N PRO A 147 -19.58 -11.29 2.48
CA PRO A 147 -19.99 -10.02 3.04
C PRO A 147 -19.04 -8.89 2.63
N ARG A 148 -19.57 -7.68 2.62
CA ARG A 148 -18.75 -6.48 2.41
C ARG A 148 -17.81 -6.28 3.59
N VAL A 149 -16.64 -5.75 3.30
CA VAL A 149 -15.66 -5.35 4.31
C VAL A 149 -15.61 -3.83 4.39
N THR A 150 -15.19 -3.31 5.53
CA THR A 150 -14.84 -1.90 5.71
C THR A 150 -13.37 -1.78 6.08
N ALA A 151 -12.87 -0.56 6.11
CA ALA A 151 -11.50 -0.29 6.55
C ALA A 151 -11.47 0.93 7.47
N SER A 152 -10.56 0.88 8.42
CA SER A 152 -10.16 2.02 9.25
C SER A 152 -8.89 2.64 8.68
N LEU A 153 -8.79 3.97 8.72
CA LEU A 153 -7.66 4.70 8.17
C LEU A 153 -7.11 5.70 9.17
N GLY A 154 -5.79 5.74 9.28
CA GLY A 154 -5.06 6.74 10.06
C GLY A 154 -4.21 7.61 9.15
N VAL A 155 -4.29 8.93 9.31
CA VAL A 155 -3.61 9.91 8.46
C VAL A 155 -2.64 10.73 9.29
N ALA A 156 -1.44 10.94 8.78
CA ALA A 156 -0.49 11.91 9.31
C ALA A 156 0.21 12.66 8.17
N CYS A 157 0.42 13.96 8.37
CA CYS A 157 1.26 14.76 7.49
C CYS A 157 2.60 14.97 8.18
N MET A 158 3.69 14.88 7.43
CA MET A 158 5.03 15.13 7.95
C MET A 158 5.16 16.57 8.43
N ASP A 159 5.74 16.76 9.59
CA ASP A 159 5.96 18.06 10.22
C ASP A 159 7.45 18.29 10.50
N GLY A 160 7.92 19.47 10.16
CA GLY A 160 9.30 19.88 10.41
C GLY A 160 10.35 18.91 9.84
N ASP A 161 11.29 18.55 10.70
CA ASP A 161 12.42 17.67 10.35
C ASP A 161 12.20 16.22 10.81
N GLU A 162 10.95 15.79 10.93
CA GLU A 162 10.60 14.39 11.23
C GLU A 162 11.24 13.41 10.26
N THR A 163 11.45 12.19 10.73
CA THR A 163 11.83 11.06 9.86
C THR A 163 10.60 10.41 9.22
N GLY A 164 10.81 9.64 8.17
CA GLY A 164 9.73 8.82 7.60
C GLY A 164 9.10 7.87 8.62
N THR A 165 9.90 7.33 9.55
CA THR A 165 9.42 6.46 10.62
C THR A 165 8.52 7.20 11.61
N ASP A 166 8.79 8.47 11.90
CA ASP A 166 7.96 9.25 12.81
C ASP A 166 6.58 9.55 12.24
N VAL A 167 6.50 9.97 10.98
CA VAL A 167 5.20 10.20 10.34
C VAL A 167 4.41 8.89 10.18
N LEU A 168 5.07 7.78 9.88
CA LEU A 168 4.42 6.46 9.81
C LEU A 168 3.85 6.05 11.17
N ARG A 169 4.61 6.21 12.25
CA ARG A 169 4.15 5.95 13.63
C ARG A 169 2.93 6.78 13.98
N ARG A 170 2.91 8.09 13.65
CA ARG A 170 1.73 8.95 13.88
C ARG A 170 0.50 8.51 13.09
N ALA A 171 0.69 8.06 11.84
CA ALA A 171 -0.39 7.50 11.04
C ALA A 171 -0.94 6.20 11.65
N ASP A 172 -0.08 5.35 12.21
CA ASP A 172 -0.48 4.12 12.91
C ASP A 172 -1.24 4.43 14.22
N GLU A 173 -0.78 5.41 15.01
CA GLU A 173 -1.51 5.90 16.19
C GLU A 173 -2.90 6.46 15.82
N ALA A 174 -3.01 7.17 14.69
CA ALA A 174 -4.27 7.64 14.16
C ALA A 174 -5.18 6.47 13.73
N LEU A 175 -4.62 5.46 13.07
CA LEU A 175 -5.35 4.23 12.73
C LEU A 175 -5.89 3.52 13.98
N TYR A 176 -5.09 3.42 15.02
CA TYR A 176 -5.55 2.87 16.29
C TYR A 176 -6.75 3.66 16.87
N ARG A 177 -6.70 5.01 16.80
CA ARG A 177 -7.84 5.86 17.20
C ARG A 177 -9.10 5.57 16.35
N ALA A 178 -8.93 5.39 15.03
CA ALA A 178 -10.05 5.02 14.16
C ALA A 178 -10.69 3.68 14.55
N LYS A 179 -9.86 2.66 14.83
CA LYS A 179 -10.31 1.34 15.26
C LYS A 179 -11.06 1.39 16.61
N THR A 180 -10.54 2.12 17.59
CA THR A 180 -11.15 2.23 18.93
C THR A 180 -12.41 3.09 18.94
N ALA A 181 -12.54 4.06 18.07
CA ALA A 181 -13.71 4.92 17.92
C ALA A 181 -14.89 4.26 17.19
N GLY A 182 -14.79 2.98 16.82
CA GLY A 182 -15.90 2.21 16.20
C GLY A 182 -15.65 1.80 14.75
N ARG A 183 -14.41 1.89 14.27
CA ARG A 183 -13.97 1.45 12.91
C ARG A 183 -14.67 2.20 11.76
N ASN A 184 -14.40 1.76 10.53
CA ASN A 184 -14.96 2.29 9.29
C ASN A 184 -14.90 3.82 9.24
N ARG A 185 -13.73 4.39 9.52
CA ARG A 185 -13.51 5.84 9.59
C ARG A 185 -12.08 6.23 9.36
N VAL A 186 -11.90 7.52 9.12
CA VAL A 186 -10.60 8.18 9.08
C VAL A 186 -10.35 8.89 10.41
N SER A 187 -9.13 8.80 10.93
CA SER A 187 -8.64 9.60 12.06
C SER A 187 -7.29 10.25 11.71
N VAL A 188 -6.96 11.32 12.42
CA VAL A 188 -5.72 12.10 12.25
C VAL A 188 -4.91 12.02 13.53
#